data_5b54d7ef6fb4f718e12ac1bc2948a767
#
_entry.id   5b54d7ef6fb4f718e12ac1bc2948a767
#
_cell.length_a   1.000
_cell.length_b   1.000
_cell.length_c   1.000
_cell.angle_alpha   90.00
_cell.angle_beta   90.00
_cell.angle_gamma   90.00
#
_symmetry.space_group_name_H-M   'P 1'
#
loop_
_entity.id
_entity.type
_entity.pdbx_description
1 polymer ?
#
loop_
_entity_poly.entity_id
_entity_poly.type
_entity_poly.pdbx_seq_one_letter_code
_entity_poly.pdbx_strand_id
1 'polypeptide(L)'
;MAHSLGGFGVLIPEIERFNILGSIFASSLFPERAPKGCVLLTNYVGGARAPHLADETTDRLVALTVADLRRMLGVSGSPVFQHVTVYRHAIPQYEMDFGTHLQNMNDIEQHAPGLLLQGHYRDGTGLSDS
;
A
#
# COMPACT_ATOMS: atom_id res chain seq x y z
N MET A 1 -20.35 -5.89 -11.07
CA MET A 1 -19.84 -4.89 -10.12
C MET A 1 -20.72 -3.66 -10.19
N ALA A 2 -21.14 -3.11 -9.03
CA ALA A 2 -22.06 -1.98 -9.00
C ALA A 2 -21.37 -0.61 -9.18
N HIS A 3 -20.08 -0.51 -8.83
CA HIS A 3 -19.31 0.73 -8.92
C HIS A 3 -18.71 0.92 -10.32
N SER A 4 -18.77 2.17 -10.86
CA SER A 4 -18.28 2.52 -12.20
C SER A 4 -16.75 2.55 -12.30
N LEU A 5 -16.02 2.57 -11.19
CA LEU A 5 -14.57 2.76 -11.10
C LEU A 5 -14.07 4.06 -11.77
N GLY A 6 -14.93 5.06 -11.88
CA GLY A 6 -14.54 6.39 -12.36
C GLY A 6 -13.71 7.10 -11.29
N GLY A 7 -12.39 7.22 -11.51
CA GLY A 7 -11.47 7.86 -10.59
C GLY A 7 -10.17 7.10 -10.38
N PHE A 8 -9.31 7.65 -9.53
CA PHE A 8 -7.99 7.09 -9.23
C PHE A 8 -8.10 5.82 -8.37
N GLY A 9 -8.97 5.85 -7.37
CA GLY A 9 -9.10 4.80 -6.39
C GLY A 9 -9.82 5.32 -5.14
N VAL A 10 -9.67 4.60 -4.05
CA VAL A 10 -10.27 4.93 -2.76
C VAL A 10 -9.26 4.69 -1.64
N LEU A 11 -9.19 5.63 -0.70
CA LEU A 11 -8.56 5.45 0.60
C LEU A 11 -9.66 5.23 1.65
N ILE A 12 -9.40 4.33 2.59
CA ILE A 12 -10.40 3.93 3.58
C ILE A 12 -9.95 4.42 4.96
N PRO A 13 -10.72 5.31 5.59
CA PRO A 13 -10.47 5.72 6.96
C PRO A 13 -10.59 4.54 7.94
N GLU A 14 -9.82 4.55 9.02
CA GLU A 14 -9.79 3.48 10.01
C GLU A 14 -11.17 3.22 10.65
N ILE A 15 -11.95 4.26 10.84
CA ILE A 15 -13.30 4.20 11.41
C ILE A 15 -14.26 3.28 10.61
N GLU A 16 -14.00 3.10 9.32
CA GLU A 16 -14.80 2.24 8.44
C GLU A 16 -14.55 0.74 8.67
N ARG A 17 -13.50 0.38 9.40
CA ARG A 17 -13.19 -1.00 9.82
C ARG A 17 -13.14 -1.99 8.66
N PHE A 18 -12.41 -1.64 7.61
CA PHE A 18 -12.01 -2.55 6.53
C PHE A 18 -10.63 -3.13 6.82
N ASN A 19 -10.33 -4.29 6.22
CA ASN A 19 -8.98 -4.87 6.27
C ASN A 19 -8.04 -4.20 5.27
N ILE A 20 -8.59 -3.71 4.15
CA ILE A 20 -7.83 -2.97 3.16
C ILE A 20 -7.72 -1.49 3.55
N LEU A 21 -6.56 -0.89 3.27
CA LEU A 21 -6.28 0.53 3.50
C LEU A 21 -6.80 1.39 2.35
N GLY A 22 -6.90 0.80 1.18
CA GLY A 22 -7.37 1.45 -0.03
C GLY A 22 -7.25 0.54 -1.25
N SER A 23 -7.79 1.02 -2.36
CA SER A 23 -7.78 0.33 -3.64
C SER A 23 -7.54 1.32 -4.77
N ILE A 24 -6.53 1.07 -5.61
CA ILE A 24 -6.30 1.81 -6.84
C ILE A 24 -7.04 1.11 -7.97
N PHE A 25 -7.77 1.87 -8.77
CA PHE A 25 -8.48 1.39 -9.95
C PHE A 25 -7.54 1.34 -11.16
N ALA A 26 -6.57 0.41 -11.10
CA ALA A 26 -5.44 0.39 -12.00
C ALA A 26 -5.81 0.32 -13.48
N SER A 27 -6.86 -0.42 -13.85
CA SER A 27 -7.34 -0.48 -15.24
C SER A 27 -8.13 0.74 -15.68
N SER A 28 -8.62 1.57 -14.75
CA SER A 28 -9.24 2.87 -15.09
C SER A 28 -8.19 3.95 -15.34
N LEU A 29 -7.08 3.90 -14.62
CA LEU A 29 -5.96 4.82 -14.79
C LEU A 29 -5.12 4.50 -16.03
N PHE A 30 -4.89 3.21 -16.24
CA PHE A 30 -4.03 2.71 -17.30
C PHE A 30 -4.83 1.72 -18.14
N PRO A 31 -5.46 2.18 -19.24
CA PRO A 31 -6.06 1.29 -20.23
C PRO A 31 -5.08 0.21 -20.65
N GLU A 32 -5.55 -0.98 -20.95
CA GLU A 32 -4.72 -2.13 -21.33
C GLU A 32 -4.06 -2.89 -20.16
N ARG A 33 -4.19 -2.43 -18.90
CA ARG A 33 -3.73 -3.20 -17.71
C ARG A 33 -4.65 -4.37 -17.34
N ALA A 34 -5.81 -4.50 -17.99
CA ALA A 34 -6.71 -5.64 -17.83
C ALA A 34 -7.25 -6.11 -19.18
N PRO A 35 -7.52 -7.41 -19.37
CA PRO A 35 -8.21 -7.91 -20.55
C PRO A 35 -9.59 -7.26 -20.73
N LYS A 36 -10.09 -7.24 -21.97
CA LYS A 36 -11.41 -6.69 -22.27
C LYS A 36 -12.49 -7.36 -21.42
N GLY A 37 -13.32 -6.57 -20.77
CA GLY A 37 -14.37 -7.04 -19.87
C GLY A 37 -13.91 -7.36 -18.45
N CYS A 38 -12.63 -7.21 -18.16
CA CYS A 38 -12.06 -7.33 -16.81
C CYS A 38 -11.63 -5.97 -16.26
N VAL A 39 -11.46 -5.90 -14.94
CA VAL A 39 -10.90 -4.75 -14.24
C VAL A 39 -9.74 -5.20 -13.37
N LEU A 40 -8.73 -4.35 -13.23
CA LEU A 40 -7.60 -4.57 -12.33
C LEU A 40 -7.69 -3.60 -11.16
N LEU A 41 -7.68 -4.15 -9.96
CA LEU A 41 -7.65 -3.40 -8.71
C LEU A 41 -6.34 -3.74 -7.98
N THR A 42 -5.61 -2.71 -7.55
CA THR A 42 -4.45 -2.87 -6.66
C THR A 42 -4.87 -2.48 -5.26
N ASN A 43 -4.80 -3.43 -4.33
CA ASN A 43 -5.30 -3.26 -2.97
C ASN A 43 -4.14 -3.29 -1.98
N TYR A 44 -4.19 -2.39 -1.00
CA TYR A 44 -3.20 -2.30 0.07
C TYR A 44 -3.80 -2.81 1.37
N VAL A 45 -3.11 -3.73 2.03
CA VAL A 45 -3.58 -4.44 3.21
C VAL A 45 -2.54 -4.33 4.33
N GLY A 46 -2.98 -4.24 5.57
CA GLY A 46 -2.10 -4.23 6.74
C GLY A 46 -1.55 -2.85 7.09
N GLY A 47 -0.26 -2.62 6.81
CA GLY A 47 0.42 -1.40 7.22
C GLY A 47 0.45 -1.21 8.74
N ALA A 48 0.69 0.02 9.20
CA ALA A 48 0.75 0.34 10.63
C ALA A 48 -0.56 0.06 11.38
N ARG A 49 -1.71 0.05 10.69
CA ARG A 49 -3.02 -0.22 11.33
C ARG A 49 -3.21 -1.69 11.71
N ALA A 50 -2.66 -2.61 10.92
CA ALA A 50 -2.85 -4.04 11.11
C ALA A 50 -1.59 -4.82 10.68
N PRO A 51 -0.45 -4.62 11.35
CA PRO A 51 0.83 -5.22 10.96
C PRO A 51 0.79 -6.75 10.97
N HIS A 52 -0.04 -7.36 11.81
CA HIS A 52 -0.22 -8.81 11.88
C HIS A 52 -0.72 -9.43 10.58
N LEU A 53 -1.37 -8.66 9.70
CA LEU A 53 -1.82 -9.16 8.39
C LEU A 53 -0.65 -9.51 7.45
N ALA A 54 0.55 -9.00 7.70
CA ALA A 54 1.74 -9.40 6.94
C ALA A 54 2.19 -10.84 7.22
N ASP A 55 1.68 -11.47 8.29
CA ASP A 55 1.98 -12.85 8.66
C ASP A 55 0.89 -13.84 8.23
N GLU A 56 -0.19 -13.34 7.66
CA GLU A 56 -1.30 -14.16 7.17
C GLU A 56 -0.94 -14.89 5.86
N THR A 57 -1.66 -15.97 5.62
CA THR A 57 -1.53 -16.72 4.36
C THR A 57 -2.08 -15.92 3.18
N THR A 58 -1.56 -16.16 1.98
CA THR A 58 -2.05 -15.56 0.74
C THR A 58 -3.56 -15.75 0.58
N ASP A 59 -4.06 -16.95 0.81
CA ASP A 59 -5.49 -17.26 0.68
C ASP A 59 -6.34 -16.42 1.66
N ARG A 60 -5.84 -16.24 2.88
CA ARG A 60 -6.52 -15.42 3.88
C ARG A 60 -6.55 -13.94 3.47
N LEU A 61 -5.43 -13.41 3.00
CA LEU A 61 -5.34 -12.03 2.51
C LEU A 61 -6.29 -11.78 1.32
N VAL A 62 -6.32 -12.71 0.39
CA VAL A 62 -7.26 -12.65 -0.76
C VAL A 62 -8.71 -12.70 -0.29
N ALA A 63 -9.05 -13.61 0.62
CA ALA A 63 -10.41 -13.73 1.14
C ALA A 63 -10.88 -12.43 1.84
N LEU A 64 -10.04 -11.83 2.68
CA LEU A 64 -10.31 -10.56 3.35
C LEU A 64 -10.50 -9.43 2.34
N THR A 65 -9.58 -9.31 1.36
CA THR A 65 -9.64 -8.30 0.32
C THR A 65 -10.92 -8.42 -0.51
N VAL A 66 -11.28 -9.62 -0.96
CA VAL A 66 -12.50 -9.86 -1.74
C VAL A 66 -13.76 -9.53 -0.93
N ALA A 67 -13.78 -9.86 0.36
CA ALA A 67 -14.90 -9.51 1.24
C ALA A 67 -15.09 -7.98 1.34
N ASP A 68 -13.99 -7.25 1.51
CA ASP A 68 -14.00 -5.80 1.58
C ASP A 68 -14.42 -5.15 0.25
N LEU A 69 -13.92 -5.64 -0.87
CA LEU A 69 -14.29 -5.16 -2.20
C LEU A 69 -15.78 -5.42 -2.51
N ARG A 70 -16.33 -6.55 -2.05
CA ARG A 70 -17.76 -6.83 -2.16
C ARG A 70 -18.59 -5.82 -1.39
N ARG A 71 -18.18 -5.52 -0.15
CA ARG A 71 -18.86 -4.57 0.72
C ARG A 71 -18.78 -3.15 0.17
N MET A 72 -17.62 -2.74 -0.36
CA MET A 72 -17.36 -1.36 -0.78
C MET A 72 -17.81 -1.07 -2.21
N LEU A 73 -17.49 -1.95 -3.15
CA LEU A 73 -17.68 -1.73 -4.60
C LEU A 73 -18.80 -2.58 -5.21
N GLY A 74 -19.44 -3.43 -4.43
CA GLY A 74 -20.45 -4.37 -4.95
C GLY A 74 -19.88 -5.37 -5.96
N VAL A 75 -18.62 -5.80 -5.75
CA VAL A 75 -17.99 -6.83 -6.58
C VAL A 75 -18.73 -8.15 -6.38
N SER A 76 -19.02 -8.87 -7.47
CA SER A 76 -19.64 -10.19 -7.45
C SER A 76 -18.72 -11.23 -8.09
N GLY A 77 -18.95 -12.50 -7.77
CA GLY A 77 -18.13 -13.60 -8.27
C GLY A 77 -16.78 -13.71 -7.57
N SER A 78 -15.85 -14.39 -8.25
CA SER A 78 -14.47 -14.61 -7.78
C SER A 78 -13.48 -13.91 -8.71
N PRO A 79 -12.32 -13.49 -8.22
CA PRO A 79 -11.27 -12.93 -9.08
C PRO A 79 -10.80 -14.01 -10.07
N VAL A 80 -10.59 -13.60 -11.33
CA VAL A 80 -10.04 -14.49 -12.38
C VAL A 80 -8.50 -14.53 -12.37
N PHE A 81 -7.89 -13.55 -11.68
CA PHE A 81 -6.47 -13.45 -11.47
C PHE A 81 -6.22 -12.83 -10.08
N GLN A 82 -5.21 -13.31 -9.40
CA GLN A 82 -4.77 -12.74 -8.12
C GLN A 82 -3.25 -12.86 -8.00
N HIS A 83 -2.63 -11.83 -7.47
CA HIS A 83 -1.23 -11.80 -7.11
C HIS A 83 -1.07 -11.07 -5.78
N VAL A 84 -0.30 -11.65 -4.87
CA VAL A 84 -0.03 -11.06 -3.55
C VAL A 84 1.47 -10.94 -3.37
N THR A 85 1.91 -9.74 -3.02
CA THR A 85 3.28 -9.48 -2.62
C THR A 85 3.27 -8.97 -1.18
N VAL A 86 4.09 -9.57 -0.33
CA VAL A 86 4.19 -9.19 1.08
C VAL A 86 5.52 -8.48 1.33
N TYR A 87 5.42 -7.29 1.90
CA TYR A 87 6.55 -6.51 2.38
C TYR A 87 6.39 -6.32 3.89
N ARG A 88 7.20 -7.02 4.69
CA ARG A 88 7.13 -6.93 6.18
C ARG A 88 7.53 -5.56 6.71
N HIS A 89 8.45 -4.89 6.01
CA HIS A 89 8.95 -3.55 6.30
C HIS A 89 8.87 -2.72 5.02
N ALA A 90 7.67 -2.22 4.69
CA ALA A 90 7.44 -1.53 3.42
C ALA A 90 7.74 -0.04 3.53
N ILE A 91 6.89 0.69 4.24
CA ILE A 91 6.94 2.15 4.33
C ILE A 91 7.41 2.54 5.71
N PRO A 92 8.53 3.27 5.84
CA PRO A 92 8.98 3.82 7.12
C PRO A 92 7.89 4.68 7.77
N GLN A 93 7.74 4.53 9.07
CA GLN A 93 6.84 5.36 9.85
C GLN A 93 7.69 6.40 10.60
N TYR A 94 7.43 7.68 10.33
CA TYR A 94 8.13 8.77 10.98
C TYR A 94 7.42 9.09 12.29
N GLU A 95 7.97 8.56 13.37
CA GLU A 95 7.46 8.78 14.74
C GLU A 95 7.95 10.12 15.30
N MET A 96 7.49 10.47 16.51
CA MET A 96 7.77 11.78 17.09
C MET A 96 9.26 12.05 17.34
N ASP A 97 10.07 11.01 17.54
CA ASP A 97 11.52 11.09 17.76
C ASP A 97 12.35 11.03 16.47
N PHE A 98 11.70 10.96 15.31
CA PHE A 98 12.37 10.86 14.01
C PHE A 98 13.38 12.00 13.77
N GLY A 99 13.13 13.18 14.29
CA GLY A 99 14.08 14.31 14.23
C GLY A 99 15.45 13.98 14.82
N THR A 100 15.51 13.17 15.89
CA THR A 100 16.76 12.71 16.49
C THR A 100 17.51 11.75 15.55
N HIS A 101 16.80 10.88 14.86
CA HIS A 101 17.39 9.98 13.87
C HIS A 101 17.99 10.75 12.69
N LEU A 102 17.30 11.78 12.19
CA LEU A 102 17.82 12.67 11.14
C LEU A 102 19.11 13.37 11.59
N GLN A 103 19.15 13.87 12.81
CA GLN A 103 20.34 14.52 13.34
C GLN A 103 21.51 13.55 13.44
N ASN A 104 21.29 12.35 13.96
CA ASN A 104 22.31 11.30 14.03
C ASN A 104 22.86 10.93 12.64
N MET A 105 22.00 10.82 11.62
CA MET A 105 22.42 10.56 10.24
C MET A 105 23.28 11.69 9.70
N ASN A 106 22.92 12.94 9.91
CA ASN A 106 23.70 14.11 9.51
C ASN A 106 25.07 14.13 10.21
N ASP A 107 25.09 13.83 11.50
CA ASP A 107 26.34 13.77 12.27
C ASP A 107 27.26 12.67 11.76
N ILE A 108 26.74 11.51 11.40
CA ILE A 108 27.50 10.42 10.79
C ILE A 108 28.13 10.87 9.48
N GLU A 109 27.36 11.51 8.60
CA GLU A 109 27.87 12.00 7.31
C GLU A 109 28.97 13.07 7.49
N GLN A 110 28.82 13.95 8.47
CA GLN A 110 29.84 14.97 8.78
C GLN A 110 31.16 14.36 9.27
N HIS A 111 31.09 13.27 10.05
CA HIS A 111 32.28 12.60 10.60
C HIS A 111 32.87 11.55 9.66
N ALA A 112 32.18 11.18 8.58
CA ALA A 112 32.63 10.19 7.60
C ALA A 112 32.56 10.77 6.18
N PRO A 113 33.52 11.65 5.77
CA PRO A 113 33.52 12.25 4.44
C PRO A 113 33.45 11.20 3.33
N GLY A 114 32.47 11.35 2.43
CA GLY A 114 32.22 10.41 1.34
C GLY A 114 31.17 9.34 1.64
N LEU A 115 30.68 9.24 2.88
CA LEU A 115 29.49 8.46 3.22
C LEU A 115 28.24 9.33 3.04
N LEU A 116 27.25 8.81 2.33
CA LEU A 116 25.92 9.42 2.18
C LEU A 116 24.87 8.38 2.59
N LEU A 117 23.93 8.80 3.43
CA LEU A 117 22.78 7.99 3.86
C LEU A 117 21.55 8.46 3.08
N GLN A 118 20.96 7.58 2.28
CA GLN A 118 19.86 7.91 1.39
C GLN A 118 18.78 6.82 1.42
N GLY A 119 17.53 7.22 1.26
CA GLY A 119 16.41 6.29 1.14
C GLY A 119 15.13 6.79 1.83
N HIS A 120 14.05 6.06 1.65
CA HIS A 120 12.73 6.38 2.20
C HIS A 120 12.69 6.61 3.71
N TYR A 121 13.68 6.07 4.42
CA TYR A 121 13.79 6.21 5.87
C TYR A 121 14.31 7.59 6.30
N ARG A 122 14.69 8.46 5.37
CA ARG A 122 15.32 9.75 5.67
C ARG A 122 14.47 10.94 5.21
N ASP A 123 14.30 11.11 3.90
CA ASP A 123 13.85 12.38 3.33
C ASP A 123 12.41 12.33 2.81
N GLY A 124 11.79 11.18 2.77
CA GLY A 124 10.43 11.00 2.33
C GLY A 124 10.17 9.66 1.65
N THR A 125 8.90 9.28 1.54
CA THR A 125 8.48 8.00 0.94
C THR A 125 8.20 8.10 -0.56
N GLY A 126 8.26 9.29 -1.13
CA GLY A 126 8.13 9.51 -2.56
C GLY A 126 9.38 9.08 -3.33
N LEU A 127 9.20 8.63 -4.58
CA LEU A 127 10.34 8.22 -5.42
C LEU A 127 11.31 9.39 -5.70
N SER A 128 10.81 10.63 -5.67
CA SER A 128 11.60 11.84 -5.84
C SER A 128 12.34 12.29 -4.58
N ASP A 129 11.99 11.73 -3.44
CA ASP A 129 12.47 12.17 -2.12
C ASP A 129 13.55 11.23 -1.55
N SER A 130 13.82 10.14 -2.26
CA SER A 130 14.75 9.08 -1.83
C SER A 130 16.00 8.98 -2.67
#